data_3bcd95c2584359aa7ccb8237cb91e17e
#
_entry.id   3bcd95c2584359aa7ccb8237cb91e17e
#
_cell.length_a   1.000
_cell.length_b   1.000
_cell.length_c   1.000
_cell.angle_alpha   90.00
_cell.angle_beta   90.00
_cell.angle_gamma   90.00
#
_symmetry.space_group_name_H-M   'P 1'
#
loop_
_entity.id
_entity.type
_entity.pdbx_description
1 polymer ?
#
loop_
_entity_poly.entity_id
_entity_poly.type
_entity_poly.pdbx_seq_one_letter_code
_entity_poly.pdbx_strand_id
1 'polypeptide(L)'
;MTDAILLDFNGVIVDDEEQHRLALTEVAGRFGLTVARDWYYEHLLGFNDMLAFAEVFRVANRTVPMELLRRLVQEKAVLYRAMIDERVTFVPGAQEFVHAVAPGHRLAIVSGARREEIELLLDRADLGGRFEVIVAAEDVPRSKPDPAGYRAAHAALHRRAPLDLRRCLAIEDSTAGLAAARAAGMRCVALTTSQGAAAFADAAAVWPSLAKRGPADVRALLAP
;
A
#
# COMPACT_ATOMS: atom_id res chain seq x y z
N MET A 1 -5.67 16.27 21.42
CA MET A 1 -5.36 16.29 19.96
C MET A 1 -5.51 14.87 19.44
N THR A 2 -6.14 14.68 18.31
CA THR A 2 -6.43 13.38 17.73
C THR A 2 -5.21 12.90 16.95
N ASP A 3 -4.80 11.64 17.13
CA ASP A 3 -3.74 10.99 16.36
C ASP A 3 -4.34 10.40 15.08
N ALA A 4 -3.53 10.25 14.04
CA ALA A 4 -3.93 9.58 12.81
C ALA A 4 -2.98 8.43 12.46
N ILE A 5 -3.55 7.38 11.89
CA ILE A 5 -2.81 6.24 11.36
C ILE A 5 -3.12 6.16 9.86
N LEU A 6 -2.08 6.22 9.05
CA LEU A 6 -2.15 6.12 7.60
C LEU A 6 -1.56 4.77 7.20
N LEU A 7 -2.40 3.86 6.72
CA LEU A 7 -2.01 2.51 6.39
C LEU A 7 -1.82 2.36 4.87
N ASP A 8 -0.76 1.70 4.45
CA ASP A 8 -0.78 1.08 3.13
C ASP A 8 -1.84 -0.01 3.10
N PHE A 9 -2.14 -0.52 1.93
CA PHE A 9 -3.21 -1.48 1.73
C PHE A 9 -2.67 -2.90 1.47
N ASN A 10 -2.00 -3.11 0.33
CA ASN A 10 -1.40 -4.39 0.00
C ASN A 10 -0.21 -4.66 0.93
N GLY A 11 -0.08 -5.88 1.44
CA GLY A 11 0.96 -6.23 2.42
C GLY A 11 0.75 -5.68 3.85
N VAL A 12 -0.24 -4.79 4.06
CA VAL A 12 -0.60 -4.22 5.38
C VAL A 12 -2.00 -4.67 5.82
N ILE A 13 -2.98 -4.56 4.96
CA ILE A 13 -4.37 -5.02 5.21
C ILE A 13 -4.61 -6.34 4.48
N VAL A 14 -4.23 -6.43 3.23
CA VAL A 14 -4.44 -7.59 2.35
C VAL A 14 -3.10 -8.21 2.00
N ASP A 15 -3.02 -9.53 2.06
CA ASP A 15 -1.86 -10.33 1.63
C ASP A 15 -2.16 -10.89 0.24
N ASP A 16 -1.96 -10.06 -0.78
CA ASP A 16 -2.33 -10.33 -2.16
C ASP A 16 -1.23 -10.00 -3.19
N GLU A 17 -0.02 -9.74 -2.72
CA GLU A 17 1.10 -9.38 -3.59
C GLU A 17 1.42 -10.49 -4.61
N GLU A 18 1.24 -11.76 -4.23
CA GLU A 18 1.43 -12.87 -5.16
C GLU A 18 0.38 -12.87 -6.28
N GLN A 19 -0.86 -12.49 -6.01
CA GLN A 19 -1.91 -12.32 -7.01
C GLN A 19 -1.58 -11.15 -7.96
N HIS A 20 -1.07 -10.03 -7.43
CA HIS A 20 -0.59 -8.91 -8.23
C HIS A 20 0.55 -9.34 -9.17
N ARG A 21 1.54 -10.08 -8.64
CA ARG A 21 2.66 -10.61 -9.42
C ARG A 21 2.20 -11.57 -10.52
N LEU A 22 1.33 -12.52 -10.19
CA LEU A 22 0.81 -13.52 -11.14
C LEU A 22 0.03 -12.86 -12.28
N ALA A 23 -0.87 -11.92 -11.96
CA ALA A 23 -1.63 -11.21 -12.95
C ALA A 23 -0.74 -10.34 -13.87
N LEU A 24 0.25 -9.66 -13.31
CA LEU A 24 1.24 -8.89 -14.09
C LEU A 24 2.06 -9.79 -15.00
N THR A 25 2.56 -10.93 -14.46
CA THR A 25 3.37 -11.90 -15.24
C THR A 25 2.58 -12.49 -16.40
N GLU A 26 1.31 -12.83 -16.18
CA GLU A 26 0.43 -13.35 -17.22
C GLU A 26 0.24 -12.34 -18.36
N VAL A 27 -0.07 -11.08 -18.02
CA VAL A 27 -0.25 -10.02 -19.03
C VAL A 27 1.06 -9.72 -19.77
N ALA A 28 2.20 -9.60 -19.06
CA ALA A 28 3.51 -9.39 -19.66
C ALA A 28 3.92 -10.54 -20.58
N GLY A 29 3.59 -11.78 -20.20
CA GLY A 29 3.84 -13.00 -20.96
C GLY A 29 3.19 -12.98 -22.35
N ARG A 30 2.04 -12.37 -22.54
CA ARG A 30 1.37 -12.19 -23.83
C ARG A 30 2.20 -11.36 -24.84
N PHE A 31 3.15 -10.59 -24.31
CA PHE A 31 4.10 -9.80 -25.09
C PHE A 31 5.50 -10.44 -25.18
N GLY A 32 5.64 -11.72 -24.74
CA GLY A 32 6.91 -12.44 -24.72
C GLY A 32 7.88 -11.91 -23.66
N LEU A 33 7.37 -11.27 -22.59
CA LEU A 33 8.16 -10.76 -21.47
C LEU A 33 8.06 -11.71 -20.29
N THR A 34 9.20 -12.01 -19.67
CA THR A 34 9.27 -12.87 -18.48
C THR A 34 9.53 -12.02 -17.25
N VAL A 35 8.74 -12.23 -16.21
CA VAL A 35 8.91 -11.56 -14.91
C VAL A 35 9.22 -12.64 -13.87
N ALA A 36 10.51 -12.76 -13.51
CA ALA A 36 10.94 -13.71 -12.48
C ALA A 36 10.42 -13.25 -11.10
N ARG A 37 10.09 -14.23 -10.24
CA ARG A 37 9.53 -13.94 -8.91
C ARG A 37 10.45 -13.03 -8.08
N ASP A 38 11.71 -13.41 -7.92
CA ASP A 38 12.67 -12.66 -7.08
C ASP A 38 12.90 -11.25 -7.64
N TRP A 39 12.99 -11.12 -8.97
CA TRP A 39 13.13 -9.83 -9.62
C TRP A 39 11.92 -8.92 -9.39
N TYR A 40 10.70 -9.48 -9.40
CA TYR A 40 9.47 -8.73 -9.09
C TYR A 40 9.53 -8.13 -7.67
N TYR A 41 9.82 -8.96 -6.67
CA TYR A 41 9.88 -8.52 -5.28
C TYR A 41 11.03 -7.54 -4.99
N GLU A 42 12.12 -7.62 -5.74
CA GLU A 42 13.26 -6.72 -5.61
C GLU A 42 13.02 -5.35 -6.26
N HIS A 43 12.30 -5.30 -7.40
CA HIS A 43 12.27 -4.11 -8.26
C HIS A 43 10.89 -3.48 -8.42
N LEU A 44 9.79 -4.21 -8.26
CA LEU A 44 8.44 -3.71 -8.54
C LEU A 44 7.57 -3.53 -7.29
N LEU A 45 7.97 -4.08 -6.16
CA LEU A 45 7.20 -4.00 -4.93
C LEU A 45 6.93 -2.53 -4.54
N GLY A 46 5.66 -2.21 -4.29
CA GLY A 46 5.20 -0.86 -3.97
C GLY A 46 4.99 0.06 -5.20
N PHE A 47 5.26 -0.42 -6.42
CA PHE A 47 4.90 0.30 -7.63
C PHE A 47 3.40 0.17 -7.90
N ASN A 48 2.82 1.21 -8.52
CA ASN A 48 1.52 1.02 -9.17
C ASN A 48 1.68 0.25 -10.48
N ASP A 49 0.60 -0.32 -10.98
CA ASP A 49 0.61 -1.15 -12.18
C ASP A 49 1.20 -0.45 -13.42
N MET A 50 0.95 0.86 -13.55
CA MET A 50 1.46 1.65 -14.68
C MET A 50 2.98 1.68 -14.68
N LEU A 51 3.59 1.95 -13.52
CA LEU A 51 5.04 1.95 -13.35
C LEU A 51 5.63 0.55 -13.46
N ALA A 52 4.95 -0.46 -12.89
CA ALA A 52 5.40 -1.84 -12.95
C ALA A 52 5.51 -2.33 -14.41
N PHE A 53 4.48 -2.12 -15.23
CA PHE A 53 4.56 -2.47 -16.65
C PHE A 53 5.60 -1.64 -17.40
N ALA A 54 5.69 -0.33 -17.14
CA ALA A 54 6.71 0.50 -17.77
C ALA A 54 8.13 -0.03 -17.49
N GLU A 55 8.39 -0.43 -16.25
CA GLU A 55 9.69 -0.98 -15.84
C GLU A 55 9.98 -2.35 -16.49
N VAL A 56 8.99 -3.25 -16.56
CA VAL A 56 9.12 -4.54 -17.25
C VAL A 56 9.51 -4.35 -18.71
N PHE A 57 8.87 -3.41 -19.41
CA PHE A 57 9.21 -3.10 -20.81
C PHE A 57 10.59 -2.43 -20.92
N ARG A 58 10.91 -1.51 -20.01
CA ARG A 58 12.22 -0.81 -19.99
C ARG A 58 13.39 -1.78 -19.85
N VAL A 59 13.30 -2.74 -18.94
CA VAL A 59 14.35 -3.75 -18.71
C VAL A 59 14.51 -4.67 -19.92
N ALA A 60 13.42 -4.92 -20.65
CA ALA A 60 13.46 -5.66 -21.91
C ALA A 60 13.94 -4.81 -23.11
N ASN A 61 14.42 -3.58 -22.88
CA ASN A 61 14.82 -2.61 -23.92
C ASN A 61 13.69 -2.33 -24.94
N ARG A 62 12.44 -2.31 -24.48
CA ARG A 62 11.26 -2.04 -25.32
C ARG A 62 10.56 -0.77 -24.86
N THR A 63 10.23 0.08 -25.83
CA THR A 63 9.37 1.25 -25.57
C THR A 63 7.91 0.82 -25.56
N VAL A 64 7.14 1.32 -24.59
CA VAL A 64 5.71 1.05 -24.48
C VAL A 64 4.93 2.37 -24.55
N PRO A 65 4.00 2.53 -25.52
CA PRO A 65 3.14 3.71 -25.59
C PRO A 65 2.20 3.78 -24.39
N MET A 66 1.85 5.00 -23.96
CA MET A 66 0.96 5.25 -22.83
C MET A 66 -0.40 4.56 -22.97
N GLU A 67 -0.95 4.52 -24.19
CA GLU A 67 -2.22 3.85 -24.47
C GLU A 67 -2.14 2.33 -24.23
N LEU A 68 -1.02 1.71 -24.66
CA LEU A 68 -0.78 0.29 -24.38
C LEU A 68 -0.63 0.04 -22.87
N LEU A 69 0.11 0.90 -22.16
CA LEU A 69 0.22 0.78 -20.70
C LEU A 69 -1.16 0.79 -20.01
N ARG A 70 -2.04 1.72 -20.38
CA ARG A 70 -3.41 1.77 -19.83
C ARG A 70 -4.18 0.47 -20.10
N ARG A 71 -4.05 -0.08 -21.30
CA ARG A 71 -4.69 -1.36 -21.65
C ARG A 71 -4.13 -2.52 -20.83
N LEU A 72 -2.81 -2.60 -20.64
CA LEU A 72 -2.17 -3.64 -19.82
C LEU A 72 -2.66 -3.58 -18.37
N VAL A 73 -2.76 -2.39 -17.80
CA VAL A 73 -3.31 -2.18 -16.45
C VAL A 73 -4.75 -2.68 -16.35
N GLN A 74 -5.59 -2.41 -17.35
CA GLN A 74 -6.96 -2.90 -17.38
C GLN A 74 -7.04 -4.43 -17.51
N GLU A 75 -6.22 -5.02 -18.40
CA GLU A 75 -6.16 -6.48 -18.57
C GLU A 75 -5.70 -7.16 -17.27
N LYS A 76 -4.67 -6.59 -16.58
CA LYS A 76 -4.21 -7.08 -15.29
C LYS A 76 -5.32 -6.97 -14.23
N ALA A 77 -6.04 -5.87 -14.17
CA ALA A 77 -7.12 -5.67 -13.19
C ALA A 77 -8.22 -6.74 -13.32
N VAL A 78 -8.57 -7.15 -14.56
CA VAL A 78 -9.54 -8.24 -14.78
C VAL A 78 -9.02 -9.58 -14.23
N LEU A 79 -7.77 -9.92 -14.51
CA LEU A 79 -7.16 -11.16 -14.00
C LEU A 79 -7.02 -11.15 -12.47
N TYR A 80 -6.50 -10.05 -11.93
CA TYR A 80 -6.38 -9.87 -10.49
C TYR A 80 -7.74 -10.02 -9.81
N ARG A 81 -8.78 -9.36 -10.35
CA ARG A 81 -10.15 -9.47 -9.81
C ARG A 81 -10.63 -10.91 -9.76
N ALA A 82 -10.42 -11.70 -10.81
CA ALA A 82 -10.79 -13.11 -10.83
C ALA A 82 -10.06 -13.91 -9.74
N MET A 83 -8.76 -13.64 -9.54
CA MET A 83 -7.95 -14.31 -8.51
C MET A 83 -8.42 -13.99 -7.09
N ILE A 84 -8.73 -12.72 -6.78
CA ILE A 84 -9.22 -12.34 -5.45
C ILE A 84 -10.67 -12.76 -5.22
N ASP A 85 -11.49 -12.92 -6.26
CA ASP A 85 -12.84 -13.47 -6.13
C ASP A 85 -12.81 -14.95 -5.78
N GLU A 86 -11.81 -15.69 -6.27
CA GLU A 86 -11.58 -17.07 -5.90
C GLU A 86 -11.02 -17.19 -4.47
N ARG A 87 -10.02 -16.38 -4.14
CA ARG A 87 -9.40 -16.38 -2.82
C ARG A 87 -8.71 -15.05 -2.51
N VAL A 88 -9.03 -14.49 -1.34
CA VAL A 88 -8.30 -13.37 -0.75
C VAL A 88 -7.80 -13.75 0.64
N THR A 89 -6.61 -13.30 0.99
CA THR A 89 -6.00 -13.49 2.31
C THR A 89 -5.76 -12.11 2.92
N PHE A 90 -6.10 -11.95 4.21
CA PHE A 90 -5.80 -10.72 4.95
C PHE A 90 -4.54 -10.91 5.77
N VAL A 91 -3.79 -9.83 5.95
CA VAL A 91 -2.59 -9.84 6.79
C VAL A 91 -2.99 -10.20 8.23
N PRO A 92 -2.28 -11.14 8.88
CA PRO A 92 -2.63 -11.56 10.24
C PRO A 92 -2.70 -10.39 11.23
N GLY A 93 -3.86 -10.24 11.87
CA GLY A 93 -4.14 -9.19 12.86
C GLY A 93 -4.55 -7.85 12.27
N ALA A 94 -4.66 -7.70 10.94
CA ALA A 94 -5.02 -6.41 10.32
C ALA A 94 -6.44 -5.95 10.71
N GLN A 95 -7.43 -6.84 10.64
CA GLN A 95 -8.80 -6.53 10.99
C GLN A 95 -8.93 -6.15 12.46
N GLU A 96 -8.37 -6.97 13.36
CA GLU A 96 -8.39 -6.74 14.81
C GLU A 96 -7.68 -5.43 15.18
N PHE A 97 -6.54 -5.15 14.54
CA PHE A 97 -5.80 -3.90 14.74
C PHE A 97 -6.64 -2.68 14.34
N VAL A 98 -7.22 -2.68 13.14
CA VAL A 98 -8.06 -1.57 12.67
C VAL A 98 -9.25 -1.35 13.60
N HIS A 99 -9.96 -2.42 13.99
CA HIS A 99 -11.08 -2.31 14.93
C HIS A 99 -10.64 -1.76 16.30
N ALA A 100 -9.46 -2.15 16.77
CA ALA A 100 -8.94 -1.70 18.07
C ALA A 100 -8.52 -0.23 18.08
N VAL A 101 -7.94 0.27 16.98
CA VAL A 101 -7.42 1.64 16.92
C VAL A 101 -8.45 2.67 16.43
N ALA A 102 -9.45 2.27 15.65
CA ALA A 102 -10.45 3.17 15.06
C ALA A 102 -11.21 4.03 16.09
N PRO A 103 -11.57 3.56 17.32
CA PRO A 103 -12.27 4.41 18.26
C PRO A 103 -11.49 5.62 18.77
N GLY A 104 -10.15 5.58 18.71
CA GLY A 104 -9.29 6.63 19.27
C GLY A 104 -8.40 7.34 18.27
N HIS A 105 -8.41 6.91 16.98
CA HIS A 105 -7.53 7.43 15.96
C HIS A 105 -8.31 7.68 14.67
N ARG A 106 -7.84 8.65 13.90
CA ARG A 106 -8.33 8.89 12.54
C ARG A 106 -7.57 7.98 11.59
N LEU A 107 -8.28 7.30 10.71
CA LEU A 107 -7.67 6.31 9.82
C LEU A 107 -7.72 6.77 8.36
N ALA A 108 -6.63 6.53 7.64
CA ALA A 108 -6.58 6.71 6.20
C ALA A 108 -5.86 5.53 5.53
N ILE A 109 -6.24 5.24 4.28
CA ILE A 109 -5.50 4.36 3.38
C ILE A 109 -4.67 5.22 2.42
N VAL A 110 -3.43 4.79 2.14
CA VAL A 110 -2.55 5.39 1.13
C VAL A 110 -1.93 4.27 0.31
N SER A 111 -2.48 4.00 -0.87
CA SER A 111 -2.13 2.82 -1.65
C SER A 111 -1.85 3.12 -3.13
N GLY A 112 -1.04 2.26 -3.74
CA GLY A 112 -0.88 2.17 -5.19
C GLY A 112 -1.96 1.34 -5.89
N ALA A 113 -2.89 0.74 -5.14
CA ALA A 113 -4.03 0.00 -5.67
C ALA A 113 -5.13 0.95 -6.17
N ARG A 114 -6.02 0.43 -7.01
CA ARG A 114 -7.18 1.18 -7.50
C ARG A 114 -8.24 1.30 -6.41
N ARG A 115 -8.95 2.41 -6.39
CA ARG A 115 -10.02 2.67 -5.41
C ARG A 115 -11.06 1.53 -5.37
N GLU A 116 -11.50 1.06 -6.52
CA GLU A 116 -12.48 -0.04 -6.62
C GLU A 116 -11.99 -1.32 -5.93
N GLU A 117 -10.69 -1.63 -6.04
CA GLU A 117 -10.07 -2.80 -5.40
C GLU A 117 -10.01 -2.63 -3.88
N ILE A 118 -9.59 -1.44 -3.43
CA ILE A 118 -9.51 -1.11 -2.00
C ILE A 118 -10.90 -1.23 -1.36
N GLU A 119 -11.90 -0.55 -1.90
CA GLU A 119 -13.26 -0.52 -1.34
C GLU A 119 -13.89 -1.92 -1.28
N LEU A 120 -13.75 -2.70 -2.36
CA LEU A 120 -14.21 -4.09 -2.39
C LEU A 120 -13.59 -4.94 -1.27
N LEU A 121 -12.27 -4.85 -1.10
CA LEU A 121 -11.57 -5.70 -0.15
C LEU A 121 -11.75 -5.22 1.30
N LEU A 122 -11.93 -3.92 1.52
CA LEU A 122 -12.33 -3.40 2.82
C LEU A 122 -13.72 -3.90 3.24
N ASP A 123 -14.67 -3.97 2.30
CA ASP A 123 -15.99 -4.54 2.58
C ASP A 123 -15.92 -6.03 2.93
N ARG A 124 -15.09 -6.81 2.21
CA ARG A 124 -14.84 -8.23 2.53
C ARG A 124 -14.14 -8.43 3.88
N ALA A 125 -13.35 -7.46 4.31
CA ALA A 125 -12.65 -7.47 5.59
C ALA A 125 -13.52 -6.99 6.77
N ASP A 126 -14.78 -6.60 6.55
CA ASP A 126 -15.61 -5.91 7.55
C ASP A 126 -14.95 -4.62 8.07
N LEU A 127 -14.23 -3.93 7.19
CA LEU A 127 -13.55 -2.66 7.46
C LEU A 127 -14.17 -1.47 6.72
N GLY A 128 -15.26 -1.69 5.98
CA GLY A 128 -15.99 -0.64 5.30
C GLY A 128 -16.36 0.50 6.23
N GLY A 129 -16.12 1.75 5.82
CA GLY A 129 -16.43 2.95 6.62
C GLY A 129 -15.52 3.20 7.83
N ARG A 130 -14.46 2.40 8.07
CA ARG A 130 -13.49 2.65 9.15
C ARG A 130 -12.46 3.73 8.78
N PHE A 131 -12.28 4.00 7.51
CA PHE A 131 -11.28 4.94 7.01
C PHE A 131 -11.96 6.25 6.61
N GLU A 132 -11.49 7.37 7.17
CA GLU A 132 -12.01 8.71 6.83
C GLU A 132 -11.55 9.16 5.43
N VAL A 133 -10.38 8.69 5.00
CA VAL A 133 -9.74 9.06 3.74
C VAL A 133 -9.15 7.81 3.10
N ILE A 134 -9.37 7.66 1.79
CA ILE A 134 -8.68 6.71 0.94
C ILE A 134 -7.98 7.52 -0.14
N VAL A 135 -6.67 7.37 -0.26
CA VAL A 135 -5.85 7.87 -1.36
C VAL A 135 -5.41 6.66 -2.18
N ALA A 136 -5.97 6.53 -3.35
CA ALA A 136 -5.73 5.44 -4.30
C ALA A 136 -4.74 5.85 -5.41
N ALA A 137 -4.39 4.92 -6.29
CA ALA A 137 -3.46 5.16 -7.39
C ALA A 137 -3.84 6.35 -8.27
N GLU A 138 -5.14 6.53 -8.54
CA GLU A 138 -5.68 7.57 -9.41
C GLU A 138 -5.74 8.96 -8.77
N ASP A 139 -5.60 9.06 -7.45
CA ASP A 139 -5.73 10.33 -6.72
C ASP A 139 -4.45 11.17 -6.73
N VAL A 140 -3.32 10.60 -7.13
CA VAL A 140 -2.02 11.26 -7.11
C VAL A 140 -1.25 11.06 -8.42
N PRO A 141 -0.51 12.09 -8.86
CA PRO A 141 0.23 12.03 -10.12
C PRO A 141 1.47 11.12 -10.05
N ARG A 142 1.98 10.85 -8.86
CA ARG A 142 3.18 10.05 -8.62
C ARG A 142 2.95 9.10 -7.45
N SER A 143 3.29 7.84 -7.65
CA SER A 143 3.23 6.81 -6.61
C SER A 143 4.51 6.77 -5.76
N LYS A 144 4.48 6.00 -4.69
CA LYS A 144 5.63 5.69 -3.85
C LYS A 144 6.86 5.31 -4.72
N PRO A 145 8.04 5.83 -4.40
CA PRO A 145 8.47 6.48 -3.16
C PRO A 145 8.18 8.00 -3.09
N ASP A 146 7.43 8.60 -4.02
CA ASP A 146 7.04 10.00 -3.92
C ASP A 146 6.08 10.21 -2.73
N PRO A 147 6.26 11.26 -1.91
CA PRO A 147 5.42 11.51 -0.73
C PRO A 147 4.01 12.01 -1.03
N ALA A 148 3.63 12.15 -2.30
CA ALA A 148 2.36 12.78 -2.72
C ALA A 148 1.14 12.13 -2.07
N GLY A 149 1.08 10.78 -1.99
CA GLY A 149 -0.02 10.05 -1.38
C GLY A 149 -0.20 10.38 0.11
N TYR A 150 0.88 10.33 0.88
CA TYR A 150 0.85 10.64 2.31
C TYR A 150 0.51 12.10 2.58
N ARG A 151 1.05 13.03 1.79
CA ARG A 151 0.70 14.45 1.88
C ARG A 151 -0.75 14.71 1.53
N ALA A 152 -1.28 14.05 0.51
CA ALA A 152 -2.69 14.17 0.12
C ALA A 152 -3.62 13.65 1.23
N ALA A 153 -3.32 12.49 1.82
CA ALA A 153 -4.08 11.92 2.91
C ALA A 153 -4.06 12.82 4.16
N HIS A 154 -2.87 13.30 4.57
CA HIS A 154 -2.76 14.25 5.67
C HIS A 154 -3.57 15.54 5.41
N ALA A 155 -3.44 16.15 4.22
CA ALA A 155 -4.19 17.33 3.86
C ALA A 155 -5.71 17.11 3.88
N ALA A 156 -6.17 15.94 3.43
CA ALA A 156 -7.58 15.58 3.47
C ALA A 156 -8.11 15.41 4.90
N LEU A 157 -7.35 14.75 5.76
CA LEU A 157 -7.65 14.64 7.19
C LEU A 157 -7.63 16.03 7.85
N HIS A 158 -6.57 16.82 7.63
CA HIS A 158 -6.42 18.16 8.23
C HIS A 158 -7.57 19.12 7.86
N ARG A 159 -8.08 19.04 6.62
CA ARG A 159 -9.26 19.86 6.20
C ARG A 159 -10.53 19.52 6.99
N ARG A 160 -10.70 18.28 7.44
CA ARG A 160 -11.86 17.86 8.24
C ARG A 160 -11.74 18.31 9.70
N ALA A 161 -10.54 18.20 10.27
CA ALA A 161 -10.20 18.72 11.60
C ALA A 161 -8.69 18.92 11.69
N PRO A 162 -8.18 19.98 12.35
CA PRO A 162 -6.75 20.24 12.48
C PRO A 162 -5.97 19.02 12.98
N LEU A 163 -4.93 18.66 12.27
CA LEU A 163 -4.09 17.49 12.52
C LEU A 163 -2.61 17.89 12.38
N ASP A 164 -1.81 17.69 13.44
CA ASP A 164 -0.36 17.87 13.39
C ASP A 164 0.27 16.65 12.68
N LEU A 165 1.14 16.92 11.73
CA LEU A 165 1.85 15.87 10.99
C LEU A 165 2.68 14.95 11.92
N ARG A 166 3.24 15.49 13.01
CA ARG A 166 4.00 14.73 14.00
C ARG A 166 3.15 13.74 14.79
N ARG A 167 1.81 13.87 14.73
CA ARG A 167 0.83 12.96 15.29
C ARG A 167 0.24 11.99 14.26
N CYS A 168 0.93 11.83 13.14
CA CYS A 168 0.62 10.86 12.09
C CYS A 168 1.63 9.73 12.12
N LEU A 169 1.13 8.49 12.14
CA LEU A 169 1.91 7.27 12.03
C LEU A 169 1.56 6.59 10.71
N ALA A 170 2.56 6.34 9.86
CA ALA A 170 2.40 5.50 8.70
C ALA A 170 2.67 4.02 9.06
N ILE A 171 1.99 3.08 8.39
CA ILE A 171 2.25 1.65 8.46
C ILE A 171 2.42 1.14 7.04
N GLU A 172 3.54 0.50 6.77
CA GLU A 172 4.02 0.10 5.44
C GLU A 172 4.69 -1.27 5.47
N ASP A 173 4.85 -1.89 4.30
CA ASP A 173 5.54 -3.17 4.15
C ASP A 173 6.64 -3.14 3.09
N SER A 174 6.82 -2.00 2.43
CA SER A 174 7.80 -1.79 1.36
C SER A 174 8.79 -0.67 1.65
N THR A 175 10.01 -0.80 1.12
CA THR A 175 11.03 0.27 1.20
C THR A 175 10.61 1.53 0.46
N ALA A 176 9.87 1.39 -0.65
CA ALA A 176 9.31 2.52 -1.39
C ALA A 176 8.28 3.29 -0.54
N GLY A 177 7.40 2.57 0.16
CA GLY A 177 6.41 3.17 1.04
C GLY A 177 7.03 3.81 2.28
N LEU A 178 8.00 3.15 2.92
CA LEU A 178 8.78 3.73 4.02
C LEU A 178 9.43 5.05 3.59
N ALA A 179 10.07 5.08 2.42
CA ALA A 179 10.69 6.28 1.88
C ALA A 179 9.65 7.40 1.64
N ALA A 180 8.49 7.07 1.09
CA ALA A 180 7.39 8.02 0.84
C ALA A 180 6.86 8.63 2.15
N ALA A 181 6.59 7.81 3.16
CA ALA A 181 6.09 8.26 4.46
C ALA A 181 7.10 9.19 5.16
N ARG A 182 8.39 8.81 5.16
CA ARG A 182 9.47 9.64 5.73
C ARG A 182 9.66 10.95 4.97
N ALA A 183 9.61 10.92 3.65
CA ALA A 183 9.69 12.13 2.82
C ALA A 183 8.46 13.04 2.99
N ALA A 184 7.33 12.50 3.45
CA ALA A 184 6.18 13.28 3.90
C ALA A 184 6.34 13.86 5.31
N GLY A 185 7.39 13.47 6.07
CA GLY A 185 7.66 13.93 7.44
C GLY A 185 6.95 13.11 8.53
N MET A 186 6.49 11.90 8.21
CA MET A 186 5.81 11.01 9.16
C MET A 186 6.76 9.97 9.74
N ARG A 187 6.49 9.56 10.98
CA ARG A 187 7.06 8.31 11.53
C ARG A 187 6.40 7.14 10.81
N CYS A 188 7.17 6.08 10.55
CA CYS A 188 6.67 4.93 9.84
C CYS A 188 7.06 3.64 10.55
N VAL A 189 6.08 2.77 10.76
CA VAL A 189 6.28 1.38 11.14
C VAL A 189 6.36 0.55 9.87
N ALA A 190 7.35 -0.34 9.79
CA ALA A 190 7.44 -1.30 8.71
C ALA A 190 6.96 -2.68 9.16
N LEU A 191 6.13 -3.33 8.34
CA LEU A 191 5.76 -4.73 8.49
C LEU A 191 6.72 -5.60 7.65
N THR A 192 7.06 -6.79 8.14
CA THR A 192 7.89 -7.72 7.40
C THR A 192 7.08 -8.75 6.60
N THR A 193 5.95 -8.32 6.06
CA THR A 193 5.06 -9.15 5.24
C THR A 193 5.63 -9.37 3.85
N SER A 194 6.17 -8.33 3.22
CA SER A 194 6.69 -8.39 1.84
C SER A 194 8.21 -8.38 1.77
N GLN A 195 8.89 -7.72 2.72
CA GLN A 195 10.35 -7.63 2.76
C GLN A 195 10.90 -7.97 4.15
N GLY A 196 12.13 -8.47 4.22
CA GLY A 196 12.79 -8.80 5.50
C GLY A 196 13.15 -7.58 6.32
N ALA A 197 13.27 -7.71 7.65
CA ALA A 197 13.54 -6.63 8.60
C ALA A 197 14.80 -5.80 8.26
N ALA A 198 15.80 -6.41 7.65
CA ALA A 198 17.05 -5.73 7.25
C ALA A 198 16.82 -4.59 6.23
N ALA A 199 15.73 -4.66 5.45
CA ALA A 199 15.37 -3.62 4.49
C ALA A 199 14.84 -2.33 5.15
N PHE A 200 14.49 -2.36 6.44
CA PHE A 200 13.76 -1.30 7.13
C PHE A 200 14.56 -0.62 8.24
N ALA A 201 15.88 -0.46 8.06
CA ALA A 201 16.76 0.16 9.05
C ALA A 201 16.32 1.58 9.49
N ASP A 202 15.63 2.28 8.62
CA ASP A 202 15.15 3.65 8.83
C ASP A 202 13.70 3.76 9.37
N ALA A 203 13.05 2.63 9.67
CA ALA A 203 11.70 2.64 10.23
C ALA A 203 11.72 3.02 11.73
N ALA A 204 10.67 3.67 12.20
CA ALA A 204 10.50 3.98 13.62
C ALA A 204 10.34 2.71 14.48
N ALA A 205 9.76 1.67 13.89
CA ALA A 205 9.70 0.31 14.43
C ALA A 205 9.52 -0.69 13.29
N VAL A 206 9.93 -1.94 13.51
CA VAL A 206 9.69 -3.05 12.57
C VAL A 206 8.85 -4.10 13.29
N TRP A 207 7.70 -4.44 12.72
CA TRP A 207 6.79 -5.44 13.26
C TRP A 207 6.65 -6.62 12.29
N PRO A 208 6.60 -7.86 12.79
CA PRO A 208 6.38 -9.02 11.92
C PRO A 208 4.96 -9.09 11.35
N SER A 209 3.98 -8.52 12.05
CA SER A 209 2.58 -8.42 11.63
C SER A 209 1.84 -7.42 12.52
N LEU A 210 0.55 -7.19 12.25
CA LEU A 210 -0.34 -6.41 13.11
C LEU A 210 -0.95 -7.23 14.26
N ALA A 211 -0.73 -8.55 14.27
CA ALA A 211 -1.23 -9.42 15.32
C ALA A 211 -0.74 -8.98 16.70
N LYS A 212 -1.67 -8.87 17.66
CA LYS A 212 -1.42 -8.41 19.05
C LYS A 212 -0.94 -6.96 19.17
N ARG A 213 -0.99 -6.17 18.08
CA ARG A 213 -0.74 -4.72 18.12
C ARG A 213 -2.03 -3.97 18.36
N GLY A 214 -1.91 -2.75 18.93
CA GLY A 214 -3.08 -1.96 19.25
C GLY A 214 -2.77 -0.52 19.66
N PRO A 215 -3.73 0.19 20.28
CA PRO A 215 -3.60 1.61 20.60
C PRO A 215 -2.39 1.96 21.49
N ALA A 216 -1.95 1.04 22.34
CA ALA A 216 -0.79 1.26 23.21
C ALA A 216 0.52 1.35 22.42
N ASP A 217 0.70 0.47 21.42
CA ASP A 217 1.87 0.46 20.54
C ASP A 217 1.92 1.76 19.70
N VAL A 218 0.77 2.20 19.18
CA VAL A 218 0.66 3.46 18.41
C VAL A 218 1.03 4.66 19.28
N ARG A 219 0.46 4.74 20.51
CA ARG A 219 0.78 5.84 21.44
C ARG A 219 2.26 5.90 21.80
N ALA A 220 2.89 4.75 22.03
CA ALA A 220 4.32 4.70 22.34
C ALA A 220 5.19 5.28 21.21
N LEU A 221 4.78 5.09 19.96
CA LEU A 221 5.48 5.62 18.78
C LEU A 221 5.18 7.09 18.49
N LEU A 222 4.03 7.61 18.93
CA LEU A 222 3.64 9.02 18.73
C LEU A 222 3.97 9.91 19.93
N ALA A 223 4.45 9.32 21.04
CA ALA A 223 4.93 10.08 22.17
C ALA A 223 6.09 11.02 21.79
N PRO A 224 6.18 12.24 22.38
CA PRO A 224 7.20 13.24 22.09
C PRO A 224 8.61 12.77 22.39
#